data_eceb921c6fdaaa6f817f1cf11a668929
#
_entry.id   eceb921c6fdaaa6f817f1cf11a668929
#
_cell.length_a   1.000
_cell.length_b   1.000
_cell.length_c   1.000
_cell.angle_alpha   90.00
_cell.angle_beta   90.00
_cell.angle_gamma   90.00
#
_symmetry.space_group_name_H-M   'P 1'
#
loop_
_entity.id
_entity.type
_entity.pdbx_description
1 polymer ?
#
loop_
_entity_poly.entity_id
_entity_poly.type
_entity_poly.pdbx_seq_one_letter_code
_entity_poly.pdbx_strand_id
1 'polypeptide(L)'
;MTIQFKVVDRGAFQESALVKALLEDPAKFPGCSGTRTLQENISDLKAQIAANNKGIRLVSDLIEEYGLDVVQAYMKYIQENAEVAVREMLKKCAQSRRRENDVATLSAEDYMDDGSKIALQISIDHKEGTAVFDFGGTSPQV
;
A
#
# COMPACT_ATOMS: atom_id res chain seq x y z
N MET A 1 16.74 5.63 6.42
CA MET A 1 16.31 6.51 7.55
C MET A 1 14.87 6.96 7.26
N THR A 2 13.91 6.57 8.08
CA THR A 2 12.52 6.97 7.88
C THR A 2 12.31 8.33 8.53
N ILE A 3 12.00 9.36 7.74
CA ILE A 3 11.66 10.69 8.27
C ILE A 3 10.19 10.63 8.71
N GLN A 4 9.97 10.72 10.02
CA GLN A 4 8.62 10.84 10.58
C GLN A 4 8.37 12.30 10.95
N PHE A 5 7.49 12.97 10.20
CA PHE A 5 6.98 14.26 10.62
C PHE A 5 5.50 14.40 10.24
N LYS A 6 4.80 15.29 10.93
CA LYS A 6 3.40 15.56 10.65
C LYS A 6 3.26 16.55 9.51
N VAL A 7 2.66 16.13 8.40
CA VAL A 7 2.34 17.03 7.27
C VAL A 7 1.25 18.02 7.65
N VAL A 8 0.31 17.58 8.50
CA VAL A 8 -0.69 18.45 9.13
C VAL A 8 -0.56 18.30 10.64
N ASP A 9 -0.38 19.38 11.37
CA ASP A 9 -0.41 19.40 12.82
C ASP A 9 -1.48 20.36 13.32
N ARG A 10 -2.39 19.86 14.14
CA ARG A 10 -3.54 20.60 14.69
C ARG A 10 -4.35 21.36 13.63
N GLY A 11 -4.55 20.75 12.48
CA GLY A 11 -5.29 21.33 11.36
C GLY A 11 -4.47 22.28 10.47
N ALA A 12 -3.23 22.61 10.81
CA ALA A 12 -2.36 23.47 10.02
C ALA A 12 -1.40 22.66 9.14
N PHE A 13 -1.40 22.94 7.84
CA PHE A 13 -0.47 22.32 6.88
C PHE A 13 0.96 22.86 7.12
N GLN A 14 1.91 21.95 7.29
CA GLN A 14 3.29 22.26 7.66
C GLN A 14 4.18 22.47 6.43
N GLU A 15 3.85 23.45 5.58
CA GLU A 15 4.52 23.64 4.28
C GLU A 15 6.03 23.90 4.42
N SER A 16 6.45 24.75 5.35
CA SER A 16 7.88 25.05 5.54
C SER A 16 8.68 23.84 5.99
N ALA A 17 8.13 23.01 6.88
CA ALA A 17 8.79 21.78 7.31
C ALA A 17 8.86 20.75 6.18
N LEU A 18 7.84 20.72 5.32
CA LEU A 18 7.80 19.86 4.15
C LEU A 18 8.84 20.27 3.10
N VAL A 19 8.94 21.56 2.79
CA VAL A 19 9.98 22.11 1.89
C VAL A 19 11.36 21.73 2.39
N LYS A 20 11.61 21.91 3.67
CA LYS A 20 12.89 21.54 4.29
C LYS A 20 13.17 20.05 4.12
N ALA A 21 12.20 19.17 4.41
CA ALA A 21 12.37 17.72 4.33
C ALA A 21 12.55 17.19 2.90
N LEU A 22 11.85 17.79 1.92
CA LEU A 22 11.87 17.30 0.54
C LEU A 22 12.92 17.95 -0.34
N LEU A 23 13.34 19.17 -0.04
CA LEU A 23 14.25 19.95 -0.88
C LEU A 23 15.56 20.28 -0.16
N GLU A 24 15.49 20.97 1.00
CA GLU A 24 16.67 21.54 1.63
C GLU A 24 17.58 20.50 2.29
N ASP A 25 16.99 19.58 3.07
CA ASP A 25 17.77 18.56 3.79
C ASP A 25 18.42 17.53 2.85
N PRO A 26 17.72 16.98 1.82
CA PRO A 26 18.36 16.14 0.82
C PRO A 26 19.45 16.85 0.02
N ALA A 27 19.27 18.14 -0.32
CA ALA A 27 20.25 18.92 -1.08
C ALA A 27 21.58 19.16 -0.34
N LYS A 28 21.66 18.86 0.96
CA LYS A 28 22.92 18.92 1.73
C LYS A 28 23.87 17.75 1.42
N PHE A 29 23.37 16.68 0.80
CA PHE A 29 24.17 15.52 0.44
C PHE A 29 24.72 15.67 -0.99
N PRO A 30 26.02 15.37 -1.21
CA PRO A 30 26.61 15.42 -2.55
C PRO A 30 25.85 14.57 -3.56
N GLY A 31 25.53 15.16 -4.71
CA GLY A 31 24.81 14.48 -5.79
C GLY A 31 23.28 14.38 -5.62
N CYS A 32 22.73 14.90 -4.51
CA CYS A 32 21.29 14.94 -4.28
C CYS A 32 20.77 16.39 -4.39
N SER A 33 19.85 16.64 -5.32
CA SER A 33 19.25 17.99 -5.51
C SER A 33 17.94 18.18 -4.73
N GLY A 34 17.49 17.16 -3.98
CA GLY A 34 16.15 17.13 -3.42
C GLY A 34 15.09 16.85 -4.48
N THR A 35 13.82 17.08 -4.14
CA THR A 35 12.71 16.84 -5.09
C THR A 35 12.77 17.79 -6.29
N ARG A 36 12.51 17.27 -7.50
CA ARG A 36 12.57 18.05 -8.76
C ARG A 36 11.30 18.87 -9.01
N THR A 37 10.15 18.40 -8.52
CA THR A 37 8.83 19.00 -8.79
C THR A 37 8.11 19.35 -7.49
N LEU A 38 8.76 20.18 -6.64
CA LEU A 38 8.28 20.51 -5.29
C LEU A 38 6.82 20.99 -5.26
N GLN A 39 6.41 21.85 -6.21
CA GLN A 39 5.04 22.38 -6.23
C GLN A 39 3.99 21.30 -6.56
N GLU A 40 4.32 20.38 -7.45
CA GLU A 40 3.47 19.23 -7.76
C GLU A 40 3.35 18.32 -6.54
N ASN A 41 4.46 17.98 -5.89
CA ASN A 41 4.46 17.16 -4.69
C ASN A 41 3.65 17.79 -3.53
N ILE A 42 3.74 19.11 -3.34
CA ILE A 42 2.92 19.83 -2.36
C ILE A 42 1.45 19.78 -2.74
N SER A 43 1.12 19.94 -4.02
CA SER A 43 -0.26 19.87 -4.52
C SER A 43 -0.84 18.49 -4.33
N ASP A 44 -0.09 17.42 -4.61
CA ASP A 44 -0.49 16.04 -4.40
C ASP A 44 -0.76 15.73 -2.92
N LEU A 45 0.10 16.21 -2.02
CA LEU A 45 -0.11 16.06 -0.58
C LEU A 45 -1.35 16.81 -0.10
N LYS A 46 -1.59 18.03 -0.60
CA LYS A 46 -2.82 18.79 -0.30
C LYS A 46 -4.06 18.05 -0.82
N ALA A 47 -4.00 17.43 -2.01
CA ALA A 47 -5.08 16.62 -2.57
C ALA A 47 -5.35 15.37 -1.70
N GLN A 48 -4.31 14.67 -1.25
CA GLN A 48 -4.45 13.52 -0.34
C GLN A 48 -5.10 13.92 0.99
N ILE A 49 -4.71 15.07 1.56
CA ILE A 49 -5.32 15.61 2.79
C ILE A 49 -6.80 15.92 2.56
N ALA A 50 -7.14 16.54 1.43
CA ALA A 50 -8.53 16.85 1.08
C ALA A 50 -9.37 15.56 0.92
N ALA A 51 -8.81 14.53 0.28
CA ALA A 51 -9.44 13.21 0.15
C ALA A 51 -9.68 12.55 1.51
N ASN A 52 -8.68 12.56 2.41
CA ASN A 52 -8.81 12.05 3.77
C ASN A 52 -9.90 12.80 4.56
N ASN A 53 -9.93 14.13 4.48
CA ASN A 53 -10.95 14.93 5.14
C ASN A 53 -12.37 14.63 4.59
N LYS A 54 -12.49 14.39 3.28
CA LYS A 54 -13.75 13.97 2.68
C LYS A 54 -14.16 12.58 3.20
N GLY A 55 -13.22 11.64 3.26
CA GLY A 55 -13.46 10.31 3.82
C GLY A 55 -13.95 10.35 5.28
N ILE A 56 -13.29 11.17 6.12
CA ILE A 56 -13.69 11.36 7.52
C ILE A 56 -15.13 11.87 7.61
N ARG A 57 -15.52 12.86 6.80
CA ARG A 57 -16.90 13.38 6.78
C ARG A 57 -17.89 12.31 6.38
N LEU A 58 -17.64 11.58 5.30
CA LEU A 58 -18.53 10.51 4.83
C LEU A 58 -18.74 9.41 5.88
N VAL A 59 -17.69 9.01 6.57
CA VAL A 59 -17.82 8.04 7.67
C VAL A 59 -18.57 8.63 8.85
N SER A 60 -18.33 9.91 9.19
CA SER A 60 -19.06 10.59 10.26
C SER A 60 -20.56 10.71 9.95
N ASP A 61 -20.91 11.03 8.70
CA ASP A 61 -22.30 11.10 8.24
C ASP A 61 -23.00 9.72 8.39
N LEU A 62 -22.29 8.63 8.03
CA LEU A 62 -22.81 7.26 8.25
C LEU A 62 -23.00 6.92 9.73
N ILE A 63 -22.07 7.35 10.57
CA ILE A 63 -22.18 7.13 12.04
C ILE A 63 -23.36 7.91 12.60
N GLU A 64 -23.60 9.13 12.14
CA GLU A 64 -24.74 9.94 12.55
C GLU A 64 -26.07 9.31 12.12
N GLU A 65 -26.13 8.73 10.91
CA GLU A 65 -27.34 8.11 10.36
C GLU A 65 -27.65 6.73 10.97
N TYR A 66 -26.64 5.87 11.14
CA TYR A 66 -26.83 4.46 11.50
C TYR A 66 -26.32 4.09 12.91
N GLY A 67 -25.55 4.95 13.54
CA GLY A 67 -24.86 4.67 14.80
C GLY A 67 -23.52 3.98 14.63
N LEU A 68 -22.62 4.22 15.59
CA LEU A 68 -21.23 3.73 15.56
C LEU A 68 -21.15 2.20 15.51
N ASP A 69 -21.95 1.51 16.34
CA ASP A 69 -21.92 0.05 16.46
C ASP A 69 -22.30 -0.63 15.15
N VAL A 70 -23.31 -0.08 14.44
CA VAL A 70 -23.76 -0.59 13.14
C VAL A 70 -22.67 -0.38 12.10
N VAL A 71 -22.10 0.82 12.02
CA VAL A 71 -21.04 1.13 11.05
C VAL A 71 -19.82 0.23 11.28
N GLN A 72 -19.39 0.04 12.52
CA GLN A 72 -18.27 -0.86 12.84
C GLN A 72 -18.57 -2.32 12.50
N ALA A 73 -19.79 -2.80 12.78
CA ALA A 73 -20.20 -4.15 12.41
C ALA A 73 -20.15 -4.37 10.89
N TYR A 74 -20.66 -3.41 10.10
CA TYR A 74 -20.59 -3.49 8.64
C TYR A 74 -19.16 -3.41 8.11
N MET A 75 -18.30 -2.57 8.66
CA MET A 75 -16.88 -2.54 8.30
C MET A 75 -16.23 -3.91 8.51
N LYS A 76 -16.51 -4.57 9.62
CA LYS A 76 -16.02 -5.92 9.91
C LYS A 76 -16.57 -6.95 8.91
N TYR A 77 -17.88 -6.95 8.64
CA TYR A 77 -18.50 -7.88 7.70
C TYR A 77 -17.96 -7.72 6.27
N ILE A 78 -17.69 -6.50 5.83
CA ILE A 78 -17.08 -6.25 4.52
C ILE A 78 -15.67 -6.87 4.44
N GLN A 79 -14.87 -6.73 5.50
CA GLN A 79 -13.52 -7.32 5.57
C GLN A 79 -13.59 -8.85 5.57
N GLU A 80 -14.45 -9.45 6.40
CA GLU A 80 -14.64 -10.90 6.47
C GLU A 80 -15.14 -11.47 5.13
N ASN A 81 -16.09 -10.79 4.48
CA ASN A 81 -16.59 -11.20 3.19
C ASN A 81 -15.52 -11.12 2.08
N ALA A 82 -14.69 -10.07 2.10
CA ALA A 82 -13.56 -9.93 1.18
C ALA A 82 -12.52 -11.03 1.41
N GLU A 83 -12.20 -11.35 2.67
CA GLU A 83 -11.29 -12.45 3.02
C GLU A 83 -11.80 -13.79 2.45
N VAL A 84 -13.06 -14.12 2.69
CA VAL A 84 -13.67 -15.36 2.17
C VAL A 84 -13.60 -15.41 0.64
N ALA A 85 -13.93 -14.30 -0.04
CA ALA A 85 -13.90 -14.23 -1.49
C ALA A 85 -12.48 -14.45 -2.06
N VAL A 86 -11.45 -13.83 -1.42
CA VAL A 86 -10.05 -14.00 -1.82
C VAL A 86 -9.57 -15.44 -1.56
N ARG A 87 -9.90 -16.03 -0.41
CA ARG A 87 -9.54 -17.41 -0.10
C ARG A 87 -10.14 -18.39 -1.11
N GLU A 88 -11.41 -18.24 -1.47
CA GLU A 88 -12.05 -19.07 -2.48
C GLU A 88 -11.45 -18.87 -3.88
N MET A 89 -11.06 -17.65 -4.23
CA MET A 89 -10.33 -17.39 -5.48
C MET A 89 -8.97 -18.11 -5.49
N LEU A 90 -8.21 -18.04 -4.40
CA LEU A 90 -6.91 -18.71 -4.26
C LEU A 90 -7.06 -20.24 -4.37
N LYS A 91 -8.06 -20.84 -3.69
CA LYS A 91 -8.37 -22.27 -3.82
C LYS A 91 -8.67 -22.66 -5.27
N LYS A 92 -9.50 -21.90 -5.98
CA LYS A 92 -9.79 -22.12 -7.41
C LYS A 92 -8.54 -21.99 -8.29
N CYS A 93 -7.70 -20.98 -8.02
CA CYS A 93 -6.45 -20.79 -8.73
C CYS A 93 -5.51 -21.99 -8.54
N ALA A 94 -5.41 -22.53 -7.32
CA ALA A 94 -4.59 -23.69 -7.02
C ALA A 94 -5.13 -24.99 -7.62
N GLN A 95 -6.45 -25.16 -7.77
CA GLN A 95 -7.07 -26.36 -8.33
C GLN A 95 -6.65 -26.65 -9.78
N SER A 96 -6.44 -25.62 -10.57
CA SER A 96 -6.07 -25.75 -11.99
C SER A 96 -4.56 -25.98 -12.21
N ARG A 97 -3.77 -26.12 -11.15
CA ARG A 97 -2.32 -26.17 -11.20
C ARG A 97 -1.75 -27.44 -10.59
N ARG A 98 -0.51 -27.81 -11.00
CA ARG A 98 0.21 -28.92 -10.39
C ARG A 98 0.53 -28.56 -8.94
N ARG A 99 0.26 -29.47 -8.01
CA ARG A 99 0.44 -29.30 -6.58
C ARG A 99 1.41 -30.33 -6.03
N GLU A 100 2.21 -29.89 -5.08
CA GLU A 100 3.01 -30.74 -4.25
C GLU A 100 2.59 -30.52 -2.79
N ASN A 101 2.22 -31.57 -2.08
CA ASN A 101 1.71 -31.48 -0.70
C ASN A 101 0.62 -30.43 -0.48
N ASP A 102 -0.40 -30.41 -1.39
CA ASP A 102 -1.50 -29.44 -1.38
C ASP A 102 -1.12 -27.97 -1.64
N VAL A 103 0.14 -27.69 -2.00
CA VAL A 103 0.63 -26.35 -2.35
C VAL A 103 0.82 -26.24 -3.86
N ALA A 104 0.24 -25.21 -4.46
CA ALA A 104 0.48 -24.83 -5.85
C ALA A 104 1.49 -23.70 -5.92
N THR A 105 2.55 -23.88 -6.70
CA THR A 105 3.61 -22.88 -6.86
C THR A 105 3.54 -22.25 -8.25
N LEU A 106 3.63 -20.93 -8.29
CA LEU A 106 3.74 -20.11 -9.50
C LEU A 106 5.01 -19.28 -9.40
N SER A 107 5.69 -19.06 -10.53
CA SER A 107 6.87 -18.20 -10.61
C SER A 107 6.76 -17.28 -11.80
N ALA A 108 7.24 -16.06 -11.65
CA ALA A 108 7.37 -15.07 -12.71
C ALA A 108 8.65 -14.24 -12.51
N GLU A 109 9.23 -13.79 -13.59
CA GLU A 109 10.35 -12.85 -13.57
C GLU A 109 10.04 -11.73 -14.57
N ASP A 110 10.45 -10.52 -14.22
CA ASP A 110 10.38 -9.34 -15.08
C ASP A 110 11.63 -8.47 -14.88
N TYR A 111 11.89 -7.56 -15.80
CA TYR A 111 13.10 -6.77 -15.78
C TYR A 111 12.77 -5.29 -15.93
N MET A 112 13.46 -4.47 -15.15
CA MET A 112 13.43 -3.01 -15.25
C MET A 112 14.28 -2.54 -16.43
N ASP A 113 14.15 -1.26 -16.82
CA ASP A 113 14.90 -0.67 -17.96
C ASP A 113 16.42 -0.68 -17.75
N ASP A 114 16.89 -0.69 -16.51
CA ASP A 114 18.30 -0.81 -16.14
C ASP A 114 18.83 -2.26 -16.10
N GLY A 115 17.97 -3.23 -16.42
CA GLY A 115 18.28 -4.66 -16.40
C GLY A 115 18.17 -5.32 -15.03
N SER A 116 17.76 -4.59 -13.99
CA SER A 116 17.50 -5.19 -12.68
C SER A 116 16.28 -6.10 -12.75
N LYS A 117 16.36 -7.26 -12.08
CA LYS A 117 15.35 -8.30 -12.11
C LYS A 117 14.38 -8.17 -10.93
N ILE A 118 13.10 -8.33 -11.20
CA ILE A 118 12.06 -8.59 -10.22
C ILE A 118 11.67 -10.06 -10.33
N ALA A 119 11.91 -10.84 -9.28
CA ALA A 119 11.50 -12.23 -9.20
C ALA A 119 10.35 -12.39 -8.22
N LEU A 120 9.35 -13.19 -8.56
CA LEU A 120 8.23 -13.49 -7.69
C LEU A 120 7.94 -14.99 -7.73
N GLN A 121 7.85 -15.58 -6.54
CA GLN A 121 7.28 -16.92 -6.36
C GLN A 121 6.06 -16.82 -5.45
N ILE A 122 4.96 -17.42 -5.88
CA ILE A 122 3.71 -17.49 -5.10
C ILE A 122 3.44 -18.95 -4.77
N SER A 123 3.32 -19.25 -3.48
CA SER A 123 2.94 -20.57 -2.97
C SER A 123 1.54 -20.49 -2.37
N ILE A 124 0.59 -21.23 -2.95
CA ILE A 124 -0.82 -21.20 -2.55
C ILE A 124 -1.19 -22.51 -1.87
N ASP A 125 -1.62 -22.44 -0.62
CA ASP A 125 -2.26 -23.56 0.08
C ASP A 125 -3.70 -23.68 -0.42
N HIS A 126 -3.99 -24.81 -1.07
CA HIS A 126 -5.29 -25.06 -1.67
C HIS A 126 -6.38 -25.39 -0.63
N LYS A 127 -6.04 -25.92 0.57
CA LYS A 127 -7.03 -26.24 1.60
C LYS A 127 -7.45 -24.99 2.35
N GLU A 128 -6.47 -24.20 2.79
CA GLU A 128 -6.71 -23.01 3.59
C GLU A 128 -7.05 -21.77 2.73
N GLY A 129 -6.67 -21.76 1.45
CA GLY A 129 -6.80 -20.60 0.58
C GLY A 129 -5.90 -19.45 1.04
N THR A 130 -4.68 -19.77 1.49
CA THR A 130 -3.65 -18.80 1.83
C THR A 130 -2.58 -18.78 0.76
N ALA A 131 -1.87 -17.66 0.64
CA ALA A 131 -0.76 -17.53 -0.29
C ALA A 131 0.43 -16.83 0.36
N VAL A 132 1.63 -17.30 0.01
CA VAL A 132 2.90 -16.66 0.35
C VAL A 132 3.48 -16.08 -0.93
N PHE A 133 3.84 -14.81 -0.90
CA PHE A 133 4.51 -14.09 -1.98
C PHE A 133 5.98 -13.93 -1.59
N ASP A 134 6.86 -14.61 -2.29
CA ASP A 134 8.30 -14.56 -2.07
C ASP A 134 8.96 -13.81 -3.23
N PHE A 135 9.65 -12.73 -2.92
CA PHE A 135 10.45 -11.93 -3.84
C PHE A 135 11.95 -12.28 -3.80
N GLY A 136 12.29 -13.41 -3.19
CA GLY A 136 13.65 -13.93 -3.18
C GLY A 136 14.20 -14.10 -4.59
N GLY A 137 15.43 -13.60 -4.84
CA GLY A 137 16.04 -13.57 -6.18
C GLY A 137 15.78 -12.29 -6.98
N THR A 138 15.02 -11.33 -6.42
CA THR A 138 14.97 -9.94 -6.93
C THR A 138 16.33 -9.27 -6.76
N SER A 139 16.76 -8.48 -7.74
CA SER A 139 18.02 -7.71 -7.69
C SER A 139 18.04 -6.77 -6.47
N PRO A 140 19.24 -6.50 -5.90
CA PRO A 140 19.36 -5.48 -4.86
C PRO A 140 18.96 -4.10 -5.41
N GLN A 141 18.64 -3.19 -4.48
CA GLN A 141 18.36 -1.80 -4.83
C GLN A 141 19.57 -1.16 -5.49
N VAL A 142 19.36 -0.48 -6.63
CA VAL A 142 20.37 0.24 -7.41
C VAL A 142 20.46 1.70 -6.96
#